data_c49f24431e0920b74ad44063a7c0f11c
#
_entry.id   c49f24431e0920b74ad44063a7c0f11c
#
_cell.length_a   1.000
_cell.length_b   1.000
_cell.length_c   1.000
_cell.angle_alpha   90.00
_cell.angle_beta   90.00
_cell.angle_gamma   90.00
#
_symmetry.space_group_name_H-M   'P 1'
#
loop_
_entity.id
_entity.type
_entity.pdbx_description
1 polymer ?
#
loop_
_entity_poly.entity_id
_entity_poly.type
_entity_poly.pdbx_seq_one_letter_code
_entity_poly.pdbx_strand_id
1 'polypeptide(L)'
;MKKFLQITNGIAFVAMVFINYLSNTGAMNNTTIGSVSKNLNTLFTPAGYAFSIWGIIYLLLFGFVIYQGRSLFVNVKDNNFVDKIGFWFLISCLANMSWVFCWIYEFTGLSCICIFILLFSILKIVVNNKMEIWDAPLSIIFFLWWPFVIYAGWVTVASIANVSSYLVKINWSGFGISPVIWTIILIIIATTINLIVTWSRNLREFALVGAWALIAIGVANKNNTIEKIAFVAATILILSSTLHAYQNRATSPVNKLKNKFKS
;
A
#
# COMPACT_ATOMS: atom_id res chain seq x y z
N MET A 1 -16.35 11.83 20.70
CA MET A 1 -15.61 11.82 19.41
C MET A 1 -15.14 10.41 19.02
N LYS A 2 -14.53 9.63 19.90
CA LYS A 2 -14.00 8.28 19.61
C LYS A 2 -15.03 7.31 19.02
N LYS A 3 -16.22 7.14 19.64
CA LYS A 3 -17.31 6.28 19.11
C LYS A 3 -17.74 6.71 17.70
N PHE A 4 -17.83 8.01 17.45
CA PHE A 4 -18.15 8.54 16.12
C PHE A 4 -17.09 8.12 15.08
N LEU A 5 -15.80 8.28 15.39
CA LEU A 5 -14.72 7.85 14.50
C LEU A 5 -14.77 6.35 14.22
N GLN A 6 -15.03 5.50 15.21
CA GLN A 6 -15.12 4.06 15.05
C GLN A 6 -16.25 3.65 14.09
N ILE A 7 -17.42 4.27 14.24
CA ILE A 7 -18.59 4.00 13.39
C ILE A 7 -18.36 4.51 11.97
N THR A 8 -17.89 5.75 11.81
CA THR A 8 -17.64 6.33 10.48
C THR A 8 -16.54 5.59 9.73
N ASN A 9 -15.47 5.15 10.42
CA ASN A 9 -14.43 4.33 9.83
C ASN A 9 -14.99 2.97 9.35
N GLY A 10 -15.88 2.35 10.11
CA GLY A 10 -16.54 1.10 9.72
C GLY A 10 -17.38 1.26 8.46
N ILE A 11 -18.24 2.30 8.43
CA ILE A 11 -19.09 2.61 7.27
C ILE A 11 -18.23 2.93 6.04
N ALA A 12 -17.21 3.79 6.20
CA ALA A 12 -16.33 4.18 5.10
C ALA A 12 -15.55 2.98 4.53
N PHE A 13 -15.09 2.07 5.40
CA PHE A 13 -14.43 0.83 4.97
C PHE A 13 -15.36 -0.05 4.13
N VAL A 14 -16.60 -0.28 4.60
CA VAL A 14 -17.58 -1.09 3.85
C VAL A 14 -17.89 -0.46 2.48
N ALA A 15 -18.11 0.85 2.44
CA ALA A 15 -18.34 1.57 1.19
C ALA A 15 -17.12 1.46 0.24
N MET A 16 -15.89 1.63 0.76
CA MET A 16 -14.67 1.49 -0.01
C MET A 16 -14.53 0.08 -0.62
N VAL A 17 -14.72 -0.97 0.18
CA VAL A 17 -14.64 -2.35 -0.30
C VAL A 17 -15.71 -2.63 -1.37
N PHE A 18 -16.93 -2.13 -1.17
CA PHE A 18 -18.02 -2.29 -2.11
C PHE A 18 -17.73 -1.62 -3.47
N ILE A 19 -17.23 -0.38 -3.46
CA ILE A 19 -16.82 0.33 -4.70
C ILE A 19 -15.68 -0.41 -5.41
N ASN A 20 -14.68 -0.89 -4.66
CA ASN A 20 -13.60 -1.67 -5.24
C ASN A 20 -14.08 -3.04 -5.78
N TYR A 21 -15.04 -3.68 -5.14
CA TYR A 21 -15.69 -4.87 -5.70
C TYR A 21 -16.37 -4.56 -7.04
N LEU A 22 -17.21 -3.53 -7.10
CA LEU A 22 -17.91 -3.13 -8.33
C LEU A 22 -16.92 -2.82 -9.47
N SER A 23 -15.78 -2.17 -9.16
CA SER A 23 -14.75 -1.83 -10.15
C SER A 23 -14.05 -3.04 -10.78
N ASN A 24 -14.18 -4.22 -10.19
CA ASN A 24 -13.59 -5.46 -10.71
C ASN A 24 -14.62 -6.41 -11.36
N THR A 25 -15.90 -6.07 -11.32
CA THR A 25 -16.99 -6.86 -11.96
C THR A 25 -17.32 -6.41 -13.38
N GLY A 26 -16.76 -5.29 -13.85
CA GLY A 26 -17.15 -4.65 -15.09
C GLY A 26 -18.44 -3.79 -14.98
N ALA A 27 -19.07 -3.74 -13.81
CA ALA A 27 -20.29 -2.94 -13.58
C ALA A 27 -20.05 -1.43 -13.72
N MET A 28 -18.80 -0.99 -13.58
CA MET A 28 -18.39 0.39 -13.76
C MET A 28 -17.73 0.55 -15.13
N ASN A 29 -18.34 1.33 -16.03
CA ASN A 29 -17.81 1.67 -17.36
C ASN A 29 -17.39 0.45 -18.22
N ASN A 30 -18.01 -0.72 -18.04
CA ASN A 30 -17.70 -1.97 -18.76
C ASN A 30 -16.19 -2.35 -18.76
N THR A 31 -15.47 -1.96 -17.75
CA THR A 31 -14.03 -2.22 -17.62
C THR A 31 -13.64 -2.55 -16.18
N THR A 32 -12.39 -2.88 -15.93
CA THR A 32 -11.84 -3.14 -14.60
C THR A 32 -10.58 -2.33 -14.36
N ILE A 33 -10.19 -2.16 -13.08
CA ILE A 33 -8.93 -1.47 -12.72
C ILE A 33 -7.74 -2.11 -13.46
N GLY A 34 -7.69 -3.44 -13.51
CA GLY A 34 -6.61 -4.17 -14.20
C GLY A 34 -6.63 -3.98 -15.71
N SER A 35 -7.83 -3.93 -16.33
CA SER A 35 -7.98 -3.71 -17.78
C SER A 35 -7.51 -2.31 -18.17
N VAL A 36 -7.91 -1.27 -17.42
CA VAL A 36 -7.44 0.11 -17.65
C VAL A 36 -5.91 0.18 -17.50
N SER A 37 -5.36 -0.44 -16.46
CA SER A 37 -3.91 -0.50 -16.25
C SER A 37 -3.18 -1.15 -17.43
N LYS A 38 -3.72 -2.25 -17.97
CA LYS A 38 -3.16 -2.93 -19.13
C LYS A 38 -3.24 -2.10 -20.41
N ASN A 39 -4.36 -1.38 -20.62
CA ASN A 39 -4.58 -0.56 -21.81
C ASN A 39 -3.66 0.66 -21.86
N LEU A 40 -3.35 1.28 -20.72
CA LEU A 40 -2.40 2.39 -20.61
C LEU A 40 -0.95 1.97 -20.85
N ASN A 41 -0.66 0.66 -20.73
CA ASN A 41 0.55 -0.04 -21.19
C ASN A 41 1.87 0.70 -20.94
N THR A 42 2.13 1.11 -19.69
CA THR A 42 3.45 1.67 -19.34
C THR A 42 4.44 0.54 -19.05
N LEU A 43 5.73 0.77 -19.29
CA LEU A 43 6.77 -0.19 -18.94
C LEU A 43 6.92 -0.38 -17.41
N PHE A 44 6.31 0.47 -16.59
CA PHE A 44 6.24 0.34 -15.12
C PHE A 44 4.93 -0.35 -14.65
N THR A 45 4.08 -0.80 -15.58
CA THR A 45 2.84 -1.52 -15.25
C THR A 45 3.17 -2.93 -14.75
N PRO A 46 2.74 -3.31 -13.53
CA PRO A 46 2.95 -4.66 -13.03
C PRO A 46 2.03 -5.67 -13.71
N ALA A 47 2.41 -6.95 -13.69
CA ALA A 47 1.56 -8.05 -14.12
C ALA A 47 0.24 -8.07 -13.32
N GLY A 48 -0.86 -8.50 -13.96
CA GLY A 48 -2.21 -8.42 -13.40
C GLY A 48 -2.38 -9.11 -12.05
N TYR A 49 -1.63 -10.19 -11.78
CA TYR A 49 -1.69 -10.87 -10.49
C TYR A 49 -1.25 -9.99 -9.31
N ALA A 50 -0.44 -8.95 -9.54
CA ALA A 50 0.00 -8.03 -8.49
C ALA A 50 -1.17 -7.35 -7.77
N PHE A 51 -2.28 -7.13 -8.47
CA PHE A 51 -3.48 -6.52 -7.91
C PHE A 51 -4.18 -7.41 -6.86
N SER A 52 -3.85 -8.71 -6.76
CA SER A 52 -4.36 -9.60 -5.71
C SER A 52 -4.00 -9.12 -4.29
N ILE A 53 -2.96 -8.29 -4.15
CA ILE A 53 -2.58 -7.68 -2.88
C ILE A 53 -3.71 -6.85 -2.25
N TRP A 54 -4.64 -6.31 -3.05
CA TRP A 54 -5.82 -5.63 -2.53
C TRP A 54 -6.66 -6.52 -1.63
N GLY A 55 -6.77 -7.82 -1.96
CA GLY A 55 -7.45 -8.79 -1.10
C GLY A 55 -6.81 -8.91 0.28
N ILE A 56 -5.48 -8.94 0.34
CA ILE A 56 -4.72 -8.97 1.60
C ILE A 56 -4.93 -7.65 2.36
N ILE A 57 -4.84 -6.51 1.68
CA ILE A 57 -5.04 -5.18 2.29
C ILE A 57 -6.45 -5.09 2.91
N TYR A 58 -7.50 -5.48 2.16
CA TYR A 58 -8.87 -5.41 2.68
C TYR A 58 -9.10 -6.36 3.84
N LEU A 59 -8.53 -7.56 3.82
CA LEU A 59 -8.60 -8.50 4.95
C LEU A 59 -7.95 -7.90 6.21
N LEU A 60 -6.79 -7.31 6.07
CA LEU A 60 -6.08 -6.66 7.17
C LEU A 60 -6.83 -5.43 7.70
N LEU A 61 -7.36 -4.59 6.81
CA LEU A 61 -8.18 -3.43 7.19
C LEU A 61 -9.51 -3.86 7.83
N PHE A 62 -10.11 -4.96 7.41
CA PHE A 62 -11.26 -5.55 8.09
C PHE A 62 -10.92 -5.94 9.53
N GLY A 63 -9.78 -6.63 9.74
CA GLY A 63 -9.26 -6.93 11.07
C GLY A 63 -9.04 -5.66 11.91
N PHE A 64 -8.49 -4.60 11.31
CA PHE A 64 -8.35 -3.29 11.97
C PHE A 64 -9.69 -2.68 12.37
N VAL A 65 -10.70 -2.70 11.49
CA VAL A 65 -12.04 -2.14 11.77
C VAL A 65 -12.70 -2.88 12.92
N ILE A 66 -12.61 -4.21 12.97
CA ILE A 66 -13.09 -5.01 14.11
C ILE A 66 -12.32 -4.64 15.38
N TYR A 67 -10.99 -4.58 15.30
CA TYR A 67 -10.13 -4.29 16.44
C TYR A 67 -10.38 -2.91 17.04
N GLN A 68 -10.52 -1.88 16.22
CA GLN A 68 -10.89 -0.54 16.70
C GLN A 68 -12.31 -0.49 17.27
N GLY A 69 -13.25 -1.23 16.64
CA GLY A 69 -14.67 -1.25 17.00
C GLY A 69 -14.98 -1.95 18.31
N ARG A 70 -14.08 -2.84 18.80
CA ARG A 70 -14.33 -3.64 20.01
C ARG A 70 -14.69 -2.82 21.25
N SER A 71 -14.15 -1.60 21.39
CA SER A 71 -14.47 -0.72 22.53
C SER A 71 -15.84 -0.05 22.48
N LEU A 72 -16.62 -0.29 21.41
CA LEU A 72 -18.05 0.05 21.38
C LEU A 72 -18.88 -0.89 22.27
N PHE A 73 -18.40 -2.12 22.46
CA PHE A 73 -19.13 -3.22 23.12
C PHE A 73 -18.51 -3.62 24.45
N VAL A 74 -17.20 -3.47 24.63
CA VAL A 74 -16.47 -3.87 25.83
C VAL A 74 -15.51 -2.77 26.29
N ASN A 75 -15.24 -2.72 27.62
CA ASN A 75 -14.24 -1.81 28.16
C ASN A 75 -12.81 -2.24 27.77
N VAL A 76 -12.13 -1.39 27.00
CA VAL A 76 -10.75 -1.62 26.55
C VAL A 76 -9.85 -0.54 27.15
N LYS A 77 -8.80 -0.95 27.89
CA LYS A 77 -7.87 -0.03 28.58
C LYS A 77 -7.06 0.84 27.64
N ASP A 78 -6.60 0.29 26.49
CA ASP A 78 -5.72 0.99 25.54
C ASP A 78 -6.37 1.13 24.16
N ASN A 79 -7.04 2.27 23.93
CA ASN A 79 -7.69 2.58 22.67
C ASN A 79 -7.31 3.97 22.14
N ASN A 80 -6.18 4.51 22.56
CA ASN A 80 -5.74 5.86 22.18
C ASN A 80 -5.33 5.96 20.70
N PHE A 81 -5.07 4.85 20.04
CA PHE A 81 -4.75 4.82 18.61
C PHE A 81 -5.91 5.32 17.75
N VAL A 82 -7.17 5.15 18.16
CA VAL A 82 -8.35 5.64 17.41
C VAL A 82 -8.32 7.17 17.29
N ASP A 83 -7.99 7.86 18.37
CA ASP A 83 -7.87 9.32 18.37
C ASP A 83 -6.65 9.81 17.56
N LYS A 84 -5.54 9.05 17.57
CA LYS A 84 -4.35 9.33 16.75
C LYS A 84 -4.59 9.10 15.25
N ILE A 85 -5.42 8.13 14.89
CA ILE A 85 -5.87 7.92 13.51
C ILE A 85 -6.79 9.08 13.09
N GLY A 86 -7.69 9.51 13.99
CA GLY A 86 -8.61 10.60 13.73
C GLY A 86 -9.43 10.38 12.46
N PHE A 87 -9.54 11.40 11.63
CA PHE A 87 -10.25 11.35 10.34
C PHE A 87 -9.39 10.80 9.19
N TRP A 88 -8.11 10.52 9.40
CA TRP A 88 -7.23 10.12 8.30
C TRP A 88 -7.65 8.82 7.63
N PHE A 89 -8.25 7.88 8.40
CA PHE A 89 -8.76 6.65 7.79
C PHE A 89 -10.00 6.91 6.93
N LEU A 90 -10.93 7.75 7.39
CA LEU A 90 -12.08 8.18 6.58
C LEU A 90 -11.61 8.88 5.29
N ILE A 91 -10.66 9.82 5.40
CA ILE A 91 -10.09 10.51 4.24
C ILE A 91 -9.44 9.50 3.27
N SER A 92 -8.71 8.50 3.78
CA SER A 92 -8.09 7.47 2.95
C SER A 92 -9.14 6.62 2.20
N CYS A 93 -10.25 6.26 2.84
CA CYS A 93 -11.34 5.53 2.19
C CYS A 93 -12.01 6.38 1.09
N LEU A 94 -12.28 7.66 1.37
CA LEU A 94 -12.87 8.58 0.39
C LEU A 94 -11.91 8.79 -0.81
N ALA A 95 -10.63 9.02 -0.54
CA ALA A 95 -9.62 9.18 -1.57
C ALA A 95 -9.45 7.91 -2.43
N ASN A 96 -9.52 6.72 -1.82
CA ASN A 96 -9.48 5.45 -2.55
C ASN A 96 -10.70 5.29 -3.47
N MET A 97 -11.91 5.53 -2.97
CA MET A 97 -13.13 5.48 -3.80
C MET A 97 -13.06 6.48 -4.95
N SER A 98 -12.65 7.72 -4.68
CA SER A 98 -12.47 8.74 -5.71
C SER A 98 -11.42 8.34 -6.74
N TRP A 99 -10.32 7.72 -6.30
CA TRP A 99 -9.29 7.18 -7.18
C TRP A 99 -9.87 6.10 -8.10
N VAL A 100 -10.67 5.16 -7.57
CA VAL A 100 -11.32 4.10 -8.36
C VAL A 100 -12.18 4.71 -9.48
N PHE A 101 -13.03 5.68 -9.14
CA PHE A 101 -13.85 6.38 -10.16
C PHE A 101 -12.98 7.07 -11.20
N CYS A 102 -12.01 7.89 -10.78
CA CYS A 102 -11.13 8.60 -11.72
C CYS A 102 -10.35 7.61 -12.61
N TRP A 103 -9.90 6.48 -12.07
CA TRP A 103 -9.14 5.48 -12.81
C TRP A 103 -10.00 4.75 -13.85
N ILE A 104 -11.17 4.25 -13.46
CA ILE A 104 -12.12 3.51 -14.32
C ILE A 104 -12.63 4.38 -15.48
N TYR A 105 -12.86 5.67 -15.24
CA TYR A 105 -13.25 6.63 -16.28
C TYR A 105 -12.06 7.32 -16.95
N GLU A 106 -10.86 6.83 -16.69
CA GLU A 106 -9.60 7.29 -17.28
C GLU A 106 -9.29 8.79 -17.08
N PHE A 107 -9.80 9.42 -16.04
CA PHE A 107 -9.35 10.75 -15.60
C PHE A 107 -8.00 10.65 -14.88
N THR A 108 -6.95 10.22 -15.63
CA THR A 108 -5.66 9.83 -15.06
C THR A 108 -4.97 10.95 -14.29
N GLY A 109 -5.13 12.23 -14.70
CA GLY A 109 -4.60 13.36 -13.95
C GLY A 109 -5.27 13.55 -12.58
N LEU A 110 -6.60 13.41 -12.50
CA LEU A 110 -7.34 13.47 -11.24
C LEU A 110 -7.04 12.24 -10.37
N SER A 111 -6.86 11.06 -10.99
CA SER A 111 -6.48 9.85 -10.25
C SER A 111 -5.11 10.01 -9.57
N CYS A 112 -4.16 10.74 -10.15
CA CYS A 112 -2.91 11.09 -9.49
C CYS A 112 -3.14 11.92 -8.21
N ILE A 113 -4.02 12.90 -8.25
CA ILE A 113 -4.36 13.71 -7.07
C ILE A 113 -4.98 12.83 -5.99
N CYS A 114 -5.97 12.00 -6.35
CA CYS A 114 -6.64 11.11 -5.40
C CYS A 114 -5.67 10.10 -4.75
N ILE A 115 -4.76 9.49 -5.53
CA ILE A 115 -3.83 8.50 -4.98
C ILE A 115 -2.78 9.15 -4.07
N PHE A 116 -2.36 10.40 -4.32
CA PHE A 116 -1.47 11.13 -3.42
C PHE A 116 -2.18 11.55 -2.13
N ILE A 117 -3.46 11.95 -2.17
CA ILE A 117 -4.26 12.19 -0.95
C ILE A 117 -4.38 10.91 -0.14
N LEU A 118 -4.64 9.77 -0.80
CA LEU A 118 -4.68 8.45 -0.20
C LEU A 118 -3.36 8.12 0.49
N LEU A 119 -2.24 8.21 -0.24
CA LEU A 119 -0.90 7.93 0.29
C LEU A 119 -0.58 8.81 1.50
N PHE A 120 -0.81 10.13 1.38
CA PHE A 120 -0.58 11.06 2.47
C PHE A 120 -1.40 10.70 3.72
N SER A 121 -2.66 10.35 3.55
CA SER A 121 -3.55 9.98 4.65
C SER A 121 -3.06 8.73 5.38
N ILE A 122 -2.62 7.70 4.64
CA ILE A 122 -2.08 6.47 5.23
C ILE A 122 -0.76 6.76 5.94
N LEU A 123 0.13 7.53 5.35
CA LEU A 123 1.41 7.92 5.97
C LEU A 123 1.19 8.73 7.26
N LYS A 124 0.17 9.61 7.30
CA LYS A 124 -0.21 10.32 8.54
C LYS A 124 -0.65 9.35 9.64
N ILE A 125 -1.40 8.29 9.31
CA ILE A 125 -1.77 7.24 10.26
C ILE A 125 -0.53 6.53 10.80
N VAL A 126 0.40 6.13 9.92
CA VAL A 126 1.66 5.46 10.29
C VAL A 126 2.51 6.34 11.22
N VAL A 127 2.67 7.62 10.87
CA VAL A 127 3.49 8.58 11.65
C VAL A 127 2.84 8.91 12.98
N ASN A 128 1.55 9.23 13.01
CA ASN A 128 0.84 9.61 14.23
C ASN A 128 0.83 8.48 15.29
N ASN A 129 0.79 7.23 14.83
CA ASN A 129 0.82 6.05 15.71
C ASN A 129 2.23 5.54 15.99
N LYS A 130 3.28 6.21 15.48
CA LYS A 130 4.69 5.80 15.64
C LYS A 130 4.90 4.32 15.33
N MET A 131 4.27 3.83 14.24
CA MET A 131 4.31 2.41 13.89
C MET A 131 5.75 1.94 13.70
N GLU A 132 6.05 0.72 14.16
CA GLU A 132 7.35 0.03 14.12
C GLU A 132 8.51 0.75 14.85
N ILE A 133 8.24 1.82 15.64
CA ILE A 133 9.27 2.56 16.39
C ILE A 133 9.34 2.14 17.86
N TRP A 134 8.31 1.51 18.40
CA TRP A 134 8.25 1.08 19.80
C TRP A 134 7.87 -0.40 19.90
N ASP A 135 8.14 -1.01 21.06
CA ASP A 135 7.87 -2.43 21.29
C ASP A 135 6.38 -2.67 21.60
N ALA A 136 5.57 -2.83 20.54
CA ALA A 136 4.13 -3.00 20.65
C ALA A 136 3.72 -4.45 20.92
N PRO A 137 2.57 -4.68 21.59
CA PRO A 137 1.99 -6.02 21.72
C PRO A 137 1.55 -6.56 20.34
N LEU A 138 1.49 -7.90 20.22
CA LEU A 138 1.12 -8.58 18.98
C LEU A 138 -0.21 -8.08 18.38
N SER A 139 -1.20 -7.80 19.23
CA SER A 139 -2.49 -7.29 18.76
C SER A 139 -2.38 -5.93 18.04
N ILE A 140 -1.49 -5.05 18.48
CA ILE A 140 -1.21 -3.78 17.80
C ILE A 140 -0.48 -4.03 16.49
N ILE A 141 0.50 -4.94 16.47
CA ILE A 141 1.24 -5.26 15.24
C ILE A 141 0.30 -5.81 14.17
N PHE A 142 -0.51 -6.82 14.49
CA PHE A 142 -1.38 -7.48 13.52
C PHE A 142 -2.59 -6.63 13.09
N PHE A 143 -3.20 -5.89 14.02
CA PHE A 143 -4.47 -5.20 13.77
C PHE A 143 -4.35 -3.69 13.56
N LEU A 144 -3.16 -3.12 13.77
CA LEU A 144 -2.94 -1.70 13.52
C LEU A 144 -1.74 -1.46 12.58
N TRP A 145 -0.56 -2.05 12.85
CA TRP A 145 0.62 -1.73 12.07
C TRP A 145 0.59 -2.36 10.68
N TRP A 146 0.47 -3.67 10.59
CA TRP A 146 0.47 -4.38 9.29
C TRP A 146 -0.59 -3.90 8.32
N PRO A 147 -1.86 -3.63 8.71
CA PRO A 147 -2.85 -3.09 7.79
C PRO A 147 -2.39 -1.82 7.08
N PHE A 148 -1.85 -0.87 7.82
CA PHE A 148 -1.46 0.42 7.25
C PHE A 148 -0.08 0.41 6.62
N VAL A 149 0.87 -0.36 7.12
CA VAL A 149 2.22 -0.47 6.56
C VAL A 149 2.19 -1.16 5.20
N ILE A 150 1.48 -2.28 5.08
CA ILE A 150 1.29 -3.01 3.82
C ILE A 150 0.52 -2.15 2.81
N TYR A 151 -0.54 -1.48 3.27
CA TYR A 151 -1.30 -0.57 2.42
C TYR A 151 -0.44 0.60 1.92
N ALA A 152 0.36 1.23 2.79
CA ALA A 152 1.28 2.30 2.41
C ALA A 152 2.31 1.82 1.38
N GLY A 153 2.88 0.63 1.57
CA GLY A 153 3.83 0.04 0.62
C GLY A 153 3.23 -0.12 -0.78
N TRP A 154 2.03 -0.68 -0.87
CA TRP A 154 1.33 -0.84 -2.14
C TRP A 154 0.99 0.51 -2.80
N VAL A 155 0.39 1.44 -2.05
CA VAL A 155 -0.02 2.73 -2.59
C VAL A 155 1.18 3.58 -3.03
N THR A 156 2.34 3.42 -2.39
CA THR A 156 3.58 4.09 -2.84
C THR A 156 3.97 3.66 -4.26
N VAL A 157 4.02 2.37 -4.54
CA VAL A 157 4.34 1.87 -5.89
C VAL A 157 3.22 2.20 -6.87
N ALA A 158 1.96 2.04 -6.45
CA ALA A 158 0.81 2.38 -7.26
C ALA A 158 0.77 3.88 -7.63
N SER A 159 1.25 4.77 -6.77
CA SER A 159 1.38 6.21 -7.07
C SER A 159 2.38 6.46 -8.20
N ILE A 160 3.53 5.78 -8.17
CA ILE A 160 4.53 5.87 -9.25
C ILE A 160 3.95 5.35 -10.56
N ALA A 161 3.27 4.19 -10.53
CA ALA A 161 2.62 3.62 -11.70
C ALA A 161 1.51 4.54 -12.26
N ASN A 162 0.73 5.18 -11.38
CA ASN A 162 -0.33 6.11 -11.77
C ASN A 162 0.22 7.34 -12.50
N VAL A 163 1.30 7.94 -11.97
CA VAL A 163 1.97 9.07 -12.63
C VAL A 163 2.54 8.64 -13.98
N SER A 164 3.18 7.46 -14.05
CA SER A 164 3.68 6.91 -15.32
C SER A 164 2.56 6.75 -16.35
N SER A 165 1.40 6.23 -15.93
CA SER A 165 0.22 6.07 -16.79
C SER A 165 -0.34 7.41 -17.26
N TYR A 166 -0.38 8.42 -16.40
CA TYR A 166 -0.78 9.77 -16.77
C TYR A 166 0.14 10.38 -17.81
N LEU A 167 1.47 10.27 -17.61
CA LEU A 167 2.47 10.82 -18.54
C LEU A 167 2.39 10.16 -19.92
N VAL A 168 2.17 8.84 -19.98
CA VAL A 168 1.94 8.13 -21.25
C VAL A 168 0.65 8.61 -21.92
N LYS A 169 -0.44 8.77 -21.17
CA LYS A 169 -1.73 9.21 -21.72
C LYS A 169 -1.68 10.61 -22.34
N ILE A 170 -0.89 11.53 -21.78
CA ILE A 170 -0.71 12.88 -22.34
C ILE A 170 0.39 12.96 -23.40
N ASN A 171 0.94 11.82 -23.84
CA ASN A 171 2.04 11.73 -24.81
C ASN A 171 3.26 12.59 -24.41
N TRP A 172 3.62 12.58 -23.11
CA TRP A 172 4.76 13.33 -22.63
C TRP A 172 6.07 12.87 -23.28
N SER A 173 6.84 13.79 -23.82
CA SER A 173 8.07 13.50 -24.59
C SER A 173 9.25 12.94 -23.76
N GLY A 174 9.12 12.90 -22.43
CA GLY A 174 10.16 12.37 -21.55
C GLY A 174 11.44 13.23 -21.51
N PHE A 175 11.39 14.49 -21.92
CA PHE A 175 12.58 15.34 -22.12
C PHE A 175 13.62 14.71 -23.06
N GLY A 176 13.19 13.90 -24.03
CA GLY A 176 14.09 13.20 -24.95
C GLY A 176 14.73 11.92 -24.36
N ILE A 177 14.42 11.56 -23.13
CA ILE A 177 14.88 10.32 -22.48
C ILE A 177 13.94 9.19 -22.87
N SER A 178 14.53 8.03 -23.22
CA SER A 178 13.72 6.87 -23.66
C SER A 178 12.81 6.33 -22.54
N PRO A 179 11.64 5.74 -22.88
CA PRO A 179 10.75 5.12 -21.90
C PRO A 179 11.43 4.03 -21.04
N VAL A 180 12.42 3.31 -21.63
CA VAL A 180 13.19 2.30 -20.90
C VAL A 180 14.03 2.94 -19.79
N ILE A 181 14.75 4.01 -20.10
CA ILE A 181 15.58 4.72 -19.10
C ILE A 181 14.67 5.33 -18.02
N TRP A 182 13.55 5.93 -18.39
CA TRP A 182 12.58 6.43 -17.39
C TRP A 182 12.08 5.33 -16.47
N THR A 183 11.76 4.16 -17.01
CA THR A 183 11.32 3.02 -16.19
C THR A 183 12.39 2.56 -15.21
N ILE A 184 13.65 2.52 -15.66
CA ILE A 184 14.80 2.21 -14.78
C ILE A 184 14.92 3.24 -13.65
N ILE A 185 14.80 4.54 -13.97
CA ILE A 185 14.81 5.61 -12.96
C ILE A 185 13.68 5.40 -11.94
N LEU A 186 12.48 5.09 -12.39
CA LEU A 186 11.34 4.82 -11.50
C LEU A 186 11.55 3.60 -10.61
N ILE A 187 12.17 2.51 -11.13
CA ILE A 187 12.54 1.34 -10.34
C ILE A 187 13.57 1.72 -9.25
N ILE A 188 14.57 2.52 -9.61
CA ILE A 188 15.58 3.01 -8.65
C ILE A 188 14.93 3.88 -7.58
N ILE A 189 14.04 4.81 -7.95
CA ILE A 189 13.32 5.66 -7.00
C ILE A 189 12.47 4.80 -6.06
N ALA A 190 11.68 3.86 -6.59
CA ALA A 190 10.88 2.95 -5.78
C ALA A 190 11.74 2.14 -4.81
N THR A 191 12.86 1.59 -5.27
CA THR A 191 13.80 0.82 -4.45
C THR A 191 14.40 1.68 -3.35
N THR A 192 14.84 2.89 -3.68
CA THR A 192 15.45 3.83 -2.73
C THR A 192 14.46 4.24 -1.63
N ILE A 193 13.21 4.57 -1.99
CA ILE A 193 12.16 4.89 -1.01
C ILE A 193 11.96 3.70 -0.05
N ASN A 194 11.85 2.48 -0.59
CA ASN A 194 11.65 1.28 0.22
C ASN A 194 12.83 1.01 1.17
N LEU A 195 14.07 1.19 0.72
CA LEU A 195 15.27 1.06 1.57
C LEU A 195 15.29 2.13 2.67
N ILE A 196 15.08 3.40 2.33
CA ILE A 196 15.03 4.49 3.30
C ILE A 196 13.97 4.20 4.38
N VAL A 197 12.76 3.82 3.99
CA VAL A 197 11.65 3.56 4.90
C VAL A 197 11.96 2.34 5.80
N THR A 198 12.59 1.29 5.26
CA THR A 198 13.00 0.12 6.05
C THR A 198 14.01 0.49 7.13
N TRP A 199 15.09 1.20 6.77
CA TRP A 199 16.18 1.47 7.71
C TRP A 199 15.93 2.66 8.62
N SER A 200 15.13 3.65 8.21
CA SER A 200 14.81 4.82 9.04
C SER A 200 13.59 4.61 9.94
N ARG A 201 12.68 3.70 9.57
CA ARG A 201 11.37 3.53 10.24
C ARG A 201 11.07 2.09 10.63
N ASN A 202 11.96 1.13 10.39
CA ASN A 202 11.78 -0.30 10.65
C ASN A 202 10.62 -0.96 9.86
N LEU A 203 10.14 -0.34 8.77
CA LEU A 203 8.96 -0.79 8.01
C LEU A 203 9.34 -1.86 6.97
N ARG A 204 9.67 -3.06 7.40
CA ARG A 204 10.08 -4.19 6.55
C ARG A 204 8.99 -4.68 5.62
N GLU A 205 7.77 -4.74 6.14
CA GLU A 205 6.59 -5.20 5.41
C GLU A 205 6.27 -4.25 4.24
N PHE A 206 6.52 -2.96 4.41
CA PHE A 206 6.43 -1.95 3.34
C PHE A 206 7.38 -2.32 2.17
N ALA A 207 8.64 -2.63 2.47
CA ALA A 207 9.62 -2.98 1.45
C ALA A 207 9.35 -4.35 0.80
N LEU A 208 8.79 -5.32 1.53
CA LEU A 208 8.36 -6.60 0.96
C LEU A 208 7.21 -6.41 -0.05
N VAL A 209 6.30 -5.47 0.19
CA VAL A 209 5.28 -5.08 -0.79
C VAL A 209 5.91 -4.41 -2.00
N GLY A 210 6.92 -3.55 -1.80
CA GLY A 210 7.71 -2.98 -2.89
C GLY A 210 8.39 -4.06 -3.74
N ALA A 211 8.98 -5.08 -3.10
CA ALA A 211 9.57 -6.22 -3.79
C ALA A 211 8.53 -7.02 -4.60
N TRP A 212 7.35 -7.29 -4.02
CA TRP A 212 6.23 -7.92 -4.73
C TRP A 212 5.86 -7.18 -6.01
N ALA A 213 5.73 -5.85 -5.94
CA ALA A 213 5.41 -5.02 -7.09
C ALA A 213 6.53 -5.03 -8.14
N LEU A 214 7.80 -4.96 -7.73
CA LEU A 214 8.94 -5.01 -8.63
C LEU A 214 9.08 -6.36 -9.33
N ILE A 215 8.83 -7.48 -8.64
CA ILE A 215 8.74 -8.81 -9.26
C ILE A 215 7.66 -8.80 -10.34
N ALA A 216 6.49 -8.24 -10.04
CA ALA A 216 5.40 -8.20 -11.00
C ALA A 216 5.68 -7.29 -12.20
N ILE A 217 6.44 -6.21 -12.03
CA ILE A 217 6.93 -5.35 -13.12
C ILE A 217 7.91 -6.15 -13.99
N GLY A 218 8.84 -6.88 -13.38
CA GLY A 218 9.77 -7.75 -14.12
C GLY A 218 9.04 -8.80 -14.96
N VAL A 219 8.09 -9.51 -14.36
CA VAL A 219 7.27 -10.54 -15.05
C VAL A 219 6.43 -9.95 -16.21
N ALA A 220 5.94 -8.72 -16.07
CA ALA A 220 5.14 -8.07 -17.11
C ALA A 220 5.98 -7.61 -18.32
N ASN A 221 7.26 -7.35 -18.11
CA ASN A 221 8.09 -6.71 -19.12
C ASN A 221 8.69 -7.70 -20.14
N LYS A 222 8.55 -7.35 -21.43
CA LYS A 222 9.24 -8.04 -22.52
C LYS A 222 10.65 -7.49 -22.77
N ASN A 223 11.01 -6.36 -22.15
CA ASN A 223 12.33 -5.75 -22.24
C ASN A 223 13.25 -6.40 -21.22
N ASN A 224 14.22 -7.17 -21.68
CA ASN A 224 15.16 -7.94 -20.85
C ASN A 224 15.96 -7.06 -19.85
N THR A 225 16.24 -5.79 -20.18
CA THR A 225 16.94 -4.87 -19.28
C THR A 225 16.05 -4.49 -18.10
N ILE A 226 14.79 -4.11 -18.34
CA ILE A 226 13.84 -3.76 -17.29
C ILE A 226 13.55 -4.98 -16.41
N GLU A 227 13.32 -6.15 -17.03
CA GLU A 227 13.09 -7.40 -16.31
C GLU A 227 14.21 -7.69 -15.31
N LYS A 228 15.47 -7.71 -15.78
CA LYS A 228 16.64 -7.97 -14.92
C LYS A 228 16.79 -6.93 -13.80
N ILE A 229 16.65 -5.63 -14.11
CA ILE A 229 16.80 -4.57 -13.12
C ILE A 229 15.69 -4.67 -12.07
N ALA A 230 14.44 -4.97 -12.47
CA ALA A 230 13.32 -5.14 -11.54
C ALA A 230 13.54 -6.33 -10.60
N PHE A 231 14.02 -7.48 -11.10
CA PHE A 231 14.34 -8.63 -10.25
C PHE A 231 15.55 -8.38 -9.34
N VAL A 232 16.59 -7.70 -9.80
CA VAL A 232 17.72 -7.30 -8.95
C VAL A 232 17.24 -6.37 -7.84
N ALA A 233 16.43 -5.36 -8.16
CA ALA A 233 15.87 -4.43 -7.19
C ALA A 233 14.99 -5.14 -6.15
N ALA A 234 14.12 -6.05 -6.58
CA ALA A 234 13.31 -6.88 -5.69
C ALA A 234 14.17 -7.74 -4.76
N THR A 235 15.22 -8.36 -5.29
CA THR A 235 16.17 -9.17 -4.51
C THR A 235 16.86 -8.31 -3.44
N ILE A 236 17.31 -7.10 -3.80
CA ILE A 236 17.90 -6.14 -2.85
C ILE A 236 16.92 -5.83 -1.72
N LEU A 237 15.65 -5.56 -2.01
CA LEU A 237 14.64 -5.27 -0.99
C LEU A 237 14.38 -6.48 -0.08
N ILE A 238 14.30 -7.69 -0.63
CA ILE A 238 14.09 -8.92 0.16
C ILE A 238 15.29 -9.17 1.09
N LEU A 239 16.51 -9.10 0.56
CA LEU A 239 17.73 -9.32 1.34
C LEU A 239 17.88 -8.24 2.43
N SER A 240 17.64 -6.97 2.09
CA SER A 240 17.69 -5.85 3.03
C SER A 240 16.65 -6.02 4.15
N SER A 241 15.41 -6.39 3.83
CA SER A 241 14.36 -6.63 4.82
C SER A 241 14.67 -7.83 5.70
N THR A 242 15.24 -8.89 5.14
CA THR A 242 15.65 -10.08 5.89
C THR A 242 16.80 -9.78 6.84
N LEU A 243 17.82 -9.04 6.38
CA LEU A 243 18.95 -8.60 7.20
C LEU A 243 18.48 -7.71 8.36
N HIS A 244 17.61 -6.74 8.05
CA HIS A 244 17.03 -5.86 9.07
C HIS A 244 16.19 -6.66 10.08
N ALA A 245 15.40 -7.64 9.64
CA ALA A 245 14.64 -8.52 10.53
C ALA A 245 15.54 -9.37 11.43
N TYR A 246 16.67 -9.86 10.91
CA TYR A 246 17.65 -10.62 11.68
C TYR A 246 18.32 -9.75 12.76
N GLN A 247 18.72 -8.53 12.42
CA GLN A 247 19.32 -7.58 13.38
C GLN A 247 18.35 -7.21 14.52
N ASN A 248 17.05 -7.02 14.20
CA ASN A 248 16.01 -6.64 15.15
C ASN A 248 15.14 -7.82 15.63
N ARG A 249 15.69 -9.05 15.62
CA ARG A 249 14.94 -10.28 15.95
C ARG A 249 14.38 -10.32 17.36
N ALA A 250 14.98 -9.63 18.31
CA ALA A 250 14.55 -9.62 19.72
C ALA A 250 13.12 -9.10 19.90
N THR A 251 12.74 -8.07 19.15
CA THR A 251 11.40 -7.45 19.16
C THR A 251 10.46 -7.99 18.09
N SER A 252 10.90 -9.00 17.31
CA SER A 252 10.12 -9.54 16.21
C SER A 252 8.82 -10.21 16.67
N PRO A 253 7.72 -10.15 15.87
CA PRO A 253 6.48 -10.85 16.18
C PRO A 253 6.66 -12.36 16.41
N VAL A 254 7.59 -12.99 15.69
CA VAL A 254 7.92 -14.41 15.82
C VAL A 254 8.48 -14.75 17.20
N ASN A 255 9.41 -13.92 17.71
CA ASN A 255 9.95 -14.12 19.05
C ASN A 255 8.91 -13.86 20.15
N LYS A 256 8.07 -12.84 19.96
CA LYS A 256 6.95 -12.58 20.89
C LYS A 256 5.96 -13.76 20.95
N LEU A 257 5.64 -14.36 19.80
CA LEU A 257 4.82 -15.56 19.74
C LEU A 257 5.49 -16.73 20.47
N LYS A 258 6.76 -17.01 20.16
CA LYS A 258 7.51 -18.09 20.83
C LYS A 258 7.55 -17.94 22.35
N ASN A 259 7.76 -16.72 22.86
CA ASN A 259 7.80 -16.46 24.30
C ASN A 259 6.41 -16.64 24.95
N LYS A 260 5.33 -16.30 24.25
CA LYS A 260 3.96 -16.47 24.74
C LYS A 260 3.55 -17.96 24.86
N PHE A 261 4.12 -18.84 24.04
CA PHE A 261 3.86 -20.29 24.13
C PHE A 261 4.79 -21.01 25.11
N LYS A 262 5.80 -20.33 25.66
CA LYS A 262 6.71 -20.88 26.66
C LYS A 262 6.36 -20.47 28.10
N SER A 263 5.50 -19.45 28.27
CA SER A 263 4.90 -19.01 29.55
C SER A 263 3.55 -19.67 29.78
#